data_e25fcf0177432313fe43915569d25f81
#
_entry.id   e25fcf0177432313fe43915569d25f81
#
_cell.length_a   1.000
_cell.length_b   1.000
_cell.length_c   1.000
_cell.angle_alpha   90.00
_cell.angle_beta   90.00
_cell.angle_gamma   90.00
#
_symmetry.space_group_name_H-M   'P 1'
#
loop_
_entity.id
_entity.type
_entity.pdbx_description
1 polymer ?
#
loop_
_entity_poly.entity_id
_entity_poly.type
_entity_poly.pdbx_seq_one_letter_code
_entity_poly.pdbx_strand_id
1 'polypeptide(L)'
;MHKLEEVVKTNDTLPLNIDDHIVLLPQKDIIMFEVSGTTMTIHTNGGVYQLKAQLKRTLTKLSDTNFVQISKNTVINLHYLDMLETSFSGNMMAKLTDSNRALVSRKYLPELKKHLGM
;
A
#
# COMPACT_ATOMS: atom_id res chain seq x y z
N MET A 1 -25.07 11.63 -17.56
CA MET A 1 -24.42 11.93 -17.16
C MET A 1 -23.66 11.15 -16.32
N HIS A 2 -23.47 10.19 -16.24
CA HIS A 2 -22.72 9.37 -15.55
C HIS A 2 -21.30 9.31 -15.90
N LYS A 3 -20.91 10.03 -16.93
CA LYS A 3 -19.58 10.00 -17.38
C LYS A 3 -18.61 10.55 -16.42
N LEU A 4 -18.99 11.56 -15.69
CA LEU A 4 -18.12 12.17 -14.74
C LEU A 4 -17.78 11.23 -13.64
N GLU A 5 -18.74 10.45 -13.22
CA GLU A 5 -18.51 9.51 -12.17
C GLU A 5 -17.55 8.45 -12.59
N GLU A 6 -17.63 8.03 -13.82
CA GLU A 6 -16.74 7.01 -14.32
C GLU A 6 -15.31 7.51 -14.35
N VAL A 7 -15.12 8.74 -14.76
CA VAL A 7 -13.79 9.31 -14.83
C VAL A 7 -13.17 9.43 -13.45
N VAL A 8 -13.94 9.91 -12.49
CA VAL A 8 -13.45 10.06 -11.12
C VAL A 8 -13.13 8.70 -10.53
N LYS A 9 -14.01 7.73 -10.76
CA LYS A 9 -13.78 6.40 -10.25
C LYS A 9 -12.52 5.79 -10.82
N THR A 10 -12.26 6.01 -12.09
CA THR A 10 -11.07 5.47 -12.74
C THR A 10 -9.79 6.00 -12.09
N ASN A 11 -9.79 7.26 -11.65
CA ASN A 11 -8.63 7.84 -11.03
C ASN A 11 -8.44 7.36 -9.60
N ASP A 12 -9.49 6.87 -8.97
CA ASP A 12 -9.44 6.46 -7.58
C ASP A 12 -9.31 4.96 -7.39
N THR A 13 -9.21 4.20 -8.44
CA THR A 13 -9.13 2.76 -8.32
C THR A 13 -7.82 2.24 -8.85
N LEU A 14 -7.45 1.05 -8.40
CA LEU A 14 -6.30 0.33 -8.90
C LEU A 14 -6.83 -0.91 -9.62
N PRO A 15 -6.67 -1.00 -10.95
CA PRO A 15 -7.11 -2.19 -11.67
C PRO A 15 -6.12 -3.33 -11.44
N LEU A 16 -6.64 -4.50 -11.13
CA LEU A 16 -5.84 -5.69 -10.88
C LEU A 16 -6.31 -6.84 -11.75
N ASN A 17 -5.37 -7.54 -12.38
CA ASN A 17 -5.68 -8.75 -13.12
C ASN A 17 -5.54 -9.94 -12.18
N ILE A 18 -6.64 -10.56 -11.84
CA ILE A 18 -6.66 -11.70 -10.94
C ILE A 18 -7.52 -12.78 -11.58
N ASP A 19 -6.90 -13.93 -11.91
CA ASP A 19 -7.63 -15.08 -12.45
C ASP A 19 -8.56 -14.72 -13.60
N ASP A 20 -8.02 -14.06 -14.60
CA ASP A 20 -8.77 -13.65 -15.80
C ASP A 20 -9.89 -12.65 -15.54
N HIS A 21 -9.89 -12.04 -14.38
CA HIS A 21 -10.82 -10.97 -14.05
C HIS A 21 -10.05 -9.69 -13.82
N ILE A 22 -10.68 -8.57 -14.09
CA ILE A 22 -10.12 -7.28 -13.73
C ILE A 22 -10.92 -6.76 -12.54
N VAL A 23 -10.24 -6.65 -11.41
CA VAL A 23 -10.84 -6.13 -10.18
C VAL A 23 -10.46 -4.66 -10.07
N LEU A 24 -11.45 -3.80 -9.89
CA LEU A 24 -11.19 -2.37 -9.70
C LEU A 24 -11.22 -2.11 -8.21
N LEU A 25 -10.06 -2.02 -7.61
CA LEU A 25 -9.94 -1.88 -6.17
C LEU A 25 -9.82 -0.42 -5.79
N PRO A 26 -10.73 0.12 -4.96
CA PRO A 26 -10.60 1.51 -4.55
C PRO A 26 -9.31 1.71 -3.77
N GLN A 27 -8.51 2.70 -4.17
CA GLN A 27 -7.22 2.92 -3.51
C GLN A 27 -7.40 3.25 -2.04
N LYS A 28 -8.46 3.94 -1.68
CA LYS A 28 -8.71 4.30 -0.29
C LYS A 28 -8.95 3.10 0.62
N ASP A 29 -9.26 1.94 0.05
CA ASP A 29 -9.50 0.74 0.84
C ASP A 29 -8.23 -0.08 1.05
N ILE A 30 -7.14 0.29 0.42
CA ILE A 30 -5.89 -0.46 0.52
C ILE A 30 -5.10 -0.04 1.75
N ILE A 31 -4.75 -1.03 2.57
CA ILE A 31 -3.98 -0.80 3.78
C ILE A 31 -2.48 -0.90 3.51
N MET A 32 -2.06 -1.93 2.80
CA MET A 32 -0.65 -2.11 2.49
C MET A 32 -0.45 -3.14 1.38
N PHE A 33 0.71 -3.04 0.74
CA PHE A 33 1.17 -3.99 -0.26
C PHE A 33 2.44 -4.64 0.25
N GLU A 34 2.58 -5.94 0.05
CA GLU A 34 3.86 -6.59 0.31
C GLU A 34 4.14 -7.61 -0.78
N VAL A 35 5.40 -7.77 -1.13
CA VAL A 35 5.82 -8.67 -2.20
C VAL A 35 6.76 -9.70 -1.64
N SER A 36 6.52 -10.96 -1.98
CA SER A 36 7.41 -12.06 -1.65
C SER A 36 7.65 -12.83 -2.94
N GLY A 37 8.88 -12.82 -3.42
CA GLY A 37 9.19 -13.39 -4.72
C GLY A 37 8.45 -12.63 -5.81
N THR A 38 7.59 -13.31 -6.55
CA THR A 38 6.79 -12.68 -7.61
C THR A 38 5.34 -12.44 -7.19
N THR A 39 5.00 -12.78 -5.95
CA THR A 39 3.62 -12.66 -5.47
C THR A 39 3.45 -11.40 -4.65
N MET A 40 2.49 -10.58 -5.04
CA MET A 40 2.10 -9.39 -4.29
C MET A 40 0.85 -9.71 -3.49
N THR A 41 0.87 -9.35 -2.21
CA THR A 41 -0.29 -9.46 -1.33
C THR A 41 -0.77 -8.05 -1.03
N ILE A 42 -2.04 -7.80 -1.26
CA ILE A 42 -2.66 -6.51 -1.01
C ILE A 42 -3.66 -6.68 0.12
N HIS A 43 -3.40 -6.02 1.24
CA HIS A 43 -4.28 -6.04 2.39
C HIS A 43 -5.24 -4.87 2.30
N THR A 44 -6.53 -5.14 2.36
CA THR A 44 -7.56 -4.10 2.25
C THR A 44 -8.56 -4.22 3.38
N ASN A 45 -9.43 -3.25 3.49
CA ASN A 45 -10.52 -3.30 4.46
C ASN A 45 -11.49 -4.44 4.19
N GLY A 46 -11.63 -4.85 2.95
CA GLY A 46 -12.59 -5.88 2.57
C GLY A 46 -11.99 -7.25 2.38
N GLY A 47 -10.69 -7.40 2.61
CA GLY A 47 -10.05 -8.70 2.45
C GLY A 47 -8.66 -8.58 1.87
N VAL A 48 -8.13 -9.72 1.45
CA VAL A 48 -6.76 -9.82 0.97
C VAL A 48 -6.76 -10.36 -0.45
N TYR A 49 -5.97 -9.72 -1.32
CA TYR A 49 -5.82 -10.16 -2.70
C TYR A 49 -4.39 -10.57 -2.93
N GLN A 50 -4.19 -11.60 -3.74
CA GLN A 50 -2.84 -12.02 -4.12
C GLN A 50 -2.77 -12.15 -5.63
N LEU A 51 -1.70 -11.67 -6.21
CA LEU A 51 -1.49 -11.74 -7.65
C LEU A 51 0.00 -11.64 -7.95
N LYS A 52 0.38 -12.00 -9.16
CA LYS A 52 1.75 -11.80 -9.60
C LYS A 52 1.87 -10.36 -10.07
N ALA A 53 2.75 -9.61 -9.43
CA ALA A 53 2.93 -8.21 -9.79
C ALA A 53 4.23 -7.70 -9.18
N GLN A 54 4.74 -6.62 -9.76
CA GLN A 54 5.93 -5.96 -9.27
C GLN A 54 5.54 -4.70 -8.51
N LEU A 55 6.14 -4.50 -7.36
CA LEU A 55 5.83 -3.36 -6.52
C LEU A 55 6.07 -2.04 -7.25
N LYS A 56 7.21 -1.94 -7.93
CA LYS A 56 7.56 -0.71 -8.63
C LYS A 56 6.52 -0.33 -9.69
N ARG A 57 6.04 -1.29 -10.45
CA ARG A 57 5.04 -1.04 -11.45
C ARG A 57 3.71 -0.62 -10.83
N THR A 58 3.34 -1.29 -9.75
CA THR A 58 2.09 -0.98 -9.06
C THR A 58 2.11 0.42 -8.51
N LEU A 59 3.25 0.85 -7.95
CA LEU A 59 3.36 2.19 -7.41
C LEU A 59 3.12 3.28 -8.45
N THR A 60 3.48 3.03 -9.70
CA THR A 60 3.26 4.04 -10.74
C THR A 60 1.78 4.23 -11.07
N LYS A 61 0.93 3.31 -10.65
CA LYS A 61 -0.50 3.39 -10.93
C LYS A 61 -1.28 4.03 -9.80
N LEU A 62 -0.63 4.29 -8.67
CA LEU A 62 -1.31 4.88 -7.52
C LEU A 62 -1.31 6.39 -7.66
N SER A 63 -2.47 7.00 -7.44
CA SER A 63 -2.60 8.45 -7.47
C SER A 63 -2.61 9.04 -6.07
N ASP A 64 -2.87 8.22 -5.04
CA ASP A 64 -2.94 8.69 -3.67
C ASP A 64 -1.53 8.87 -3.10
N THR A 65 -1.23 10.05 -2.60
CA THR A 65 0.09 10.37 -2.07
C THR A 65 0.35 9.79 -0.69
N ASN A 66 -0.65 9.15 -0.09
CA ASN A 66 -0.48 8.53 1.22
C ASN A 66 0.24 7.19 1.18
N PHE A 67 0.51 6.65 -0.02
CA PHE A 67 1.24 5.40 -0.12
C PHE A 67 2.73 5.67 -0.04
N VAL A 68 3.39 5.05 0.93
CA VAL A 68 4.82 5.27 1.17
C VAL A 68 5.54 3.94 1.28
N GLN A 69 6.64 3.81 0.57
CA GLN A 69 7.45 2.60 0.64
C GLN A 69 8.25 2.60 1.93
N ILE A 70 8.23 1.50 2.67
CA ILE A 70 8.89 1.39 3.96
C ILE A 70 9.96 0.30 3.99
N SER A 71 10.07 -0.49 2.94
CA SER A 71 11.15 -1.44 2.76
C SER A 71 11.21 -1.77 1.28
N LYS A 72 12.16 -2.60 0.91
CA LYS A 72 12.32 -3.00 -0.48
C LYS A 72 11.03 -3.60 -1.03
N ASN A 73 10.30 -4.33 -0.21
CA ASN A 73 9.16 -5.12 -0.65
C ASN A 73 7.81 -4.67 -0.08
N THR A 74 7.75 -3.55 0.61
CA THR A 74 6.52 -3.17 1.32
C THR A 74 6.20 -1.70 1.16
N VAL A 75 4.92 -1.43 0.88
CA VAL A 75 4.37 -0.07 0.81
C VAL A 75 3.17 -0.03 1.72
N ILE A 76 3.04 1.02 2.52
CA ILE A 76 1.89 1.17 3.40
C ILE A 76 1.10 2.41 3.02
N ASN A 77 -0.18 2.41 3.39
CA ASN A 77 -1.03 3.57 3.25
C ASN A 77 -1.03 4.28 4.61
N LEU A 78 -0.50 5.49 4.64
CA LEU A 78 -0.38 6.25 5.88
C LEU A 78 -1.72 6.52 6.53
N HIS A 79 -2.79 6.53 5.74
CA HIS A 79 -4.13 6.74 6.27
C HIS A 79 -4.51 5.67 7.30
N TYR A 80 -3.91 4.48 7.19
CA TYR A 80 -4.21 3.37 8.12
C TYR A 80 -3.08 3.11 9.11
N LEU A 81 -2.07 3.96 9.14
CA LEU A 81 -0.97 3.80 10.10
C LEU A 81 -1.41 4.29 11.47
N ASP A 82 -1.36 3.41 12.46
CA ASP A 82 -1.77 3.74 13.82
C ASP A 82 -0.59 4.17 14.69
N MET A 83 0.55 3.50 14.56
CA MET A 83 1.71 3.86 15.36
C MET A 83 2.99 3.26 14.79
N LEU A 84 4.11 3.83 15.22
CA LEU A 84 5.43 3.30 14.95
C LEU A 84 6.08 2.96 16.28
N GLU A 85 6.62 1.76 16.39
CA GLU A 85 7.34 1.33 17.59
C GLU A 85 8.78 1.05 17.23
N THR A 86 9.69 1.30 18.16
CA THR A 86 11.09 0.97 17.92
C THR A 86 11.25 -0.55 17.82
N SER A 87 12.18 -0.97 16.99
CA SER A 87 12.49 -2.38 16.79
C SER A 87 13.99 -2.55 16.80
N PHE A 88 14.51 -3.65 16.25
CA PHE A 88 15.94 -3.95 16.32
C PHE A 88 16.75 -3.10 15.36
N SER A 89 17.97 -2.81 15.75
CA SER A 89 19.00 -2.24 14.86
C SER A 89 18.57 -0.97 14.14
N GLY A 90 17.79 -0.14 14.81
CA GLY A 90 17.35 1.13 14.22
C GLY A 90 16.17 1.03 13.28
N ASN A 91 15.57 -0.15 13.16
CA ASN A 91 14.32 -0.31 12.42
C ASN A 91 13.15 0.08 13.31
N MET A 92 12.00 0.29 12.70
CA MET A 92 10.77 0.52 13.45
C MET A 92 9.69 -0.43 12.93
N MET A 93 8.74 -0.75 13.78
CA MET A 93 7.60 -1.56 13.40
C MET A 93 6.41 -0.65 13.19
N ALA A 94 5.85 -0.68 11.98
CA ALA A 94 4.64 0.06 11.67
C ALA A 94 3.44 -0.83 12.02
N LYS A 95 2.53 -0.28 12.80
CA LYS A 95 1.28 -0.98 13.13
C LYS A 95 0.14 -0.28 12.45
N LEU A 96 -0.61 -1.03 11.67
CA LEU A 96 -1.70 -0.51 10.88
C LEU A 96 -3.02 -1.14 11.32
N THR A 97 -4.11 -0.63 10.78
CA THR A 97 -5.45 -1.14 11.05
C THR A 97 -5.56 -2.65 10.79
N ASP A 98 -6.45 -3.30 11.51
CA ASP A 98 -6.77 -4.74 11.34
C ASP A 98 -5.58 -5.64 11.63
N SER A 99 -4.78 -5.27 12.62
CA SER A 99 -3.63 -6.07 13.07
C SER A 99 -2.56 -6.24 12.03
N ASN A 100 -2.59 -5.45 10.97
CA ASN A 100 -1.51 -5.45 9.99
C ASN A 100 -0.29 -4.77 10.59
N ARG A 101 0.88 -5.31 10.28
CA ARG A 101 2.12 -4.73 10.77
C ARG A 101 3.22 -4.98 9.75
N ALA A 102 4.19 -4.11 9.71
CA ALA A 102 5.29 -4.25 8.80
C ALA A 102 6.53 -3.54 9.34
N LEU A 103 7.69 -4.12 9.07
CA LEU A 103 8.94 -3.54 9.52
C LEU A 103 9.35 -2.42 8.57
N VAL A 104 9.67 -1.26 9.13
CA VAL A 104 10.20 -0.14 8.37
C VAL A 104 11.71 -0.25 8.45
N SER A 105 12.38 -0.47 7.33
CA SER A 105 13.83 -0.60 7.37
C SER A 105 14.47 0.77 7.53
N ARG A 106 15.64 0.78 8.14
CA ARG A 106 16.37 2.01 8.44
C ARG A 106 16.53 2.92 7.23
N LYS A 107 16.78 2.33 6.08
CA LYS A 107 16.98 3.08 4.85
C LYS A 107 15.77 3.92 4.45
N TYR A 108 14.57 3.42 4.75
CA TYR A 108 13.34 4.09 4.33
C TYR A 108 12.73 4.97 5.43
N LEU A 109 13.26 4.89 6.62
CA LEU A 109 12.71 5.62 7.76
C LEU A 109 12.74 7.15 7.59
N PRO A 110 13.81 7.77 7.06
CA PRO A 110 13.81 9.22 6.91
C PRO A 110 12.69 9.72 6.02
N GLU A 111 12.42 9.02 4.93
CA GLU A 111 11.37 9.42 4.00
C GLU A 111 9.99 9.27 4.66
N LEU A 112 9.79 8.20 5.42
CA LEU A 112 8.55 8.01 6.14
C LEU A 112 8.32 9.13 7.15
N LYS A 113 9.33 9.47 7.93
CA LYS A 113 9.22 10.53 8.91
C LYS A 113 8.89 11.86 8.25
N LYS A 114 9.46 12.11 7.08
CA LYS A 114 9.19 13.32 6.34
C LYS A 114 7.70 13.40 5.95
N HIS A 115 7.14 12.30 5.50
CA HIS A 115 5.72 12.25 5.16
C HIS A 115 4.83 12.47 6.37
N LEU A 116 5.30 12.10 7.55
CA LEU A 116 4.55 12.27 8.78
C LEU A 116 4.73 13.66 9.40
N GLY A 117 5.53 14.50 8.78
CA GLY A 117 5.76 15.84 9.29
C GLY A 117 6.74 15.92 10.44
N MET A 118 7.61 14.95 10.54
CA MET A 118 8.57 14.89 11.63
C MET A 118 9.91 15.47 11.26
#